data_07e28c275d59752271f3b00150231c52
#
_entry.id   07e28c275d59752271f3b00150231c52
#
_cell.length_a   1.000
_cell.length_b   1.000
_cell.length_c   1.000
_cell.angle_alpha   90.00
_cell.angle_beta   90.00
_cell.angle_gamma   90.00
#
_symmetry.space_group_name_H-M   'P 1'
#
loop_
_entity.id
_entity.type
_entity.pdbx_description
1 polymer ?
#
loop_
_entity_poly.entity_id
_entity_poly.type
_entity_poly.pdbx_seq_one_letter_code
_entity_poly.pdbx_strand_id
1 'polypeptide(L)'
;LGGLFFLVATIGTIGSSKIKIKPSYLVSGGTSDQNFYKNFNYNSIKILMIYFFTTVLFIFLYSFSGIRLFDGFNLALTIVSSGGFITTAELSSVITNNLQIFILSLTLLIPIFNFYLFFNLFSRKFSFQNHQEDIHLGIMILLLTLFFYFFLIAEEGFLEVFLAVVTSISTSGISLYSSTFDISLFFILLTIIGGSLISTSSGLKYIRFYI
;
A
#
# COMPACT_ATOMS: atom_id res chain seq x y z
N LEU A 1 5.86 13.20 -3.67
CA LEU A 1 6.19 13.37 -5.09
C LEU A 1 6.97 12.18 -5.64
N GLY A 2 7.96 11.63 -4.91
CA GLY A 2 8.74 10.47 -5.37
C GLY A 2 7.89 9.24 -5.63
N GLY A 3 6.95 8.91 -4.75
CA GLY A 3 6.01 7.81 -4.94
C GLY A 3 5.14 7.97 -6.18
N LEU A 4 4.65 9.18 -6.43
CA LEU A 4 3.88 9.49 -7.63
C LEU A 4 4.71 9.32 -8.92
N PHE A 5 5.92 9.87 -8.96
CA PHE A 5 6.82 9.71 -10.09
C PHE A 5 7.18 8.25 -10.34
N PHE A 6 7.38 7.47 -9.28
CA PHE A 6 7.63 6.04 -9.40
C PHE A 6 6.45 5.31 -10.06
N LEU A 7 5.22 5.60 -9.67
CA LEU A 7 4.02 5.01 -10.30
C LEU A 7 3.90 5.38 -11.78
N VAL A 8 4.12 6.64 -12.12
CA VAL A 8 4.09 7.09 -13.51
C VAL A 8 5.21 6.44 -14.34
N ALA A 9 6.43 6.35 -13.77
CA ALA A 9 7.55 5.69 -14.43
C ALA A 9 7.30 4.19 -14.65
N THR A 10 6.72 3.48 -13.66
CA THR A 10 6.39 2.05 -13.82
C THR A 10 5.39 1.81 -14.96
N ILE A 11 4.40 2.67 -15.12
CA ILE A 11 3.46 2.56 -16.24
C ILE A 11 4.18 2.79 -17.56
N GLY A 12 5.06 3.78 -17.64
CA GLY A 12 5.84 4.08 -18.84
C GLY A 12 6.76 2.91 -19.25
N THR A 13 7.42 2.28 -18.28
CA THR A 13 8.33 1.16 -18.55
C THR A 13 7.61 -0.13 -18.92
N ILE A 14 6.51 -0.46 -18.25
CA ILE A 14 5.70 -1.64 -18.54
C ILE A 14 5.12 -1.55 -19.96
N GLY A 15 4.66 -0.36 -20.35
CA GLY A 15 4.09 -0.17 -21.69
C GLY A 15 5.09 -0.14 -22.83
N SER A 16 6.36 0.19 -22.56
CA SER A 16 7.42 0.23 -23.57
C SER A 16 8.12 -1.10 -23.79
N SER A 17 7.95 -2.05 -22.88
CA SER A 17 8.62 -3.35 -22.96
C SER A 17 7.98 -4.21 -24.06
N LYS A 18 8.80 -4.70 -25.02
CA LYS A 18 8.44 -5.73 -26.01
C LYS A 18 8.23 -7.12 -25.37
N ILE A 19 8.04 -7.17 -24.06
CA ILE A 19 7.84 -8.41 -23.32
C ILE A 19 6.44 -8.92 -23.66
N LYS A 20 6.34 -10.18 -24.09
CA LYS A 20 5.09 -10.88 -24.47
C LYS A 20 4.09 -11.10 -23.33
N ILE A 21 4.36 -10.60 -22.15
CA ILE A 21 3.39 -10.53 -21.05
C ILE A 21 2.42 -9.40 -21.42
N LYS A 22 1.19 -9.74 -21.77
CA LYS A 22 0.19 -8.75 -22.14
C LYS A 22 0.00 -7.76 -20.99
N PRO A 23 0.50 -6.51 -21.10
CA PRO A 23 0.36 -5.51 -20.04
C PRO A 23 -1.11 -5.19 -19.75
N SER A 24 -1.99 -5.53 -20.70
CA SER A 24 -3.43 -5.30 -20.61
C SER A 24 -4.09 -5.99 -19.40
N TYR A 25 -3.59 -7.15 -18.97
CA TYR A 25 -4.11 -7.82 -17.76
C TYR A 25 -3.63 -7.16 -16.47
N LEU A 26 -2.49 -6.48 -16.51
CA LEU A 26 -1.87 -5.87 -15.33
C LEU A 26 -2.36 -4.43 -15.08
N VAL A 27 -2.73 -3.72 -16.13
CA VAL A 27 -3.04 -2.28 -16.05
C VAL A 27 -4.52 -1.96 -16.15
N SER A 28 -5.25 -2.66 -16.99
CA SER A 28 -6.72 -2.50 -17.07
C SER A 28 -7.29 -3.60 -17.97
N GLY A 29 -8.29 -4.30 -17.50
CA GLY A 29 -8.94 -5.34 -18.30
C GLY A 29 -9.28 -4.84 -19.71
N GLY A 30 -8.54 -5.32 -20.72
CA GLY A 30 -9.03 -5.41 -22.06
C GLY A 30 -8.71 -4.31 -23.08
N THR A 31 -7.63 -3.55 -22.95
CA THR A 31 -7.21 -2.65 -24.05
C THR A 31 -6.06 -3.25 -24.84
N SER A 32 -6.22 -3.34 -26.17
CA SER A 32 -5.23 -3.88 -27.11
C SER A 32 -3.94 -3.05 -27.14
N ASP A 33 -2.79 -3.73 -27.32
CA ASP A 33 -1.42 -3.19 -27.27
C ASP A 33 -1.16 -1.93 -28.14
N GLN A 34 -1.93 -1.73 -29.20
CA GLN A 34 -1.75 -0.58 -30.11
C GLN A 34 -2.15 0.77 -29.51
N ASN A 35 -2.91 0.79 -28.43
CA ASN A 35 -3.43 2.01 -27.80
C ASN A 35 -2.70 2.42 -26.53
N PHE A 36 -1.67 1.69 -26.08
CA PHE A 36 -1.02 1.98 -24.81
C PHE A 36 -0.38 3.37 -24.79
N TYR A 37 0.37 3.74 -25.83
CA TYR A 37 1.00 5.06 -25.91
C TYR A 37 -0.02 6.22 -26.00
N LYS A 38 -1.11 6.02 -26.73
CA LYS A 38 -2.20 7.01 -26.76
C LYS A 38 -2.88 7.14 -25.39
N ASN A 39 -2.95 6.04 -24.65
CA ASN A 39 -3.59 6.00 -23.34
C ASN A 39 -2.61 6.30 -22.18
N PHE A 40 -1.30 6.45 -22.42
CA PHE A 40 -0.32 6.72 -21.35
C PHE A 40 -0.67 7.99 -20.59
N ASN A 41 -0.91 9.10 -21.27
CA ASN A 41 -1.30 10.36 -20.63
C ASN A 41 -2.61 10.21 -19.84
N TYR A 42 -3.58 9.49 -20.40
CA TYR A 42 -4.85 9.25 -19.74
C TYR A 42 -4.69 8.38 -18.48
N ASN A 43 -3.88 7.34 -18.54
CA ASN A 43 -3.60 6.48 -17.40
C ASN A 43 -2.78 7.20 -16.32
N SER A 44 -1.82 8.02 -16.71
CA SER A 44 -1.02 8.83 -15.78
C SER A 44 -1.89 9.85 -15.04
N ILE A 45 -2.80 10.53 -15.74
CA ILE A 45 -3.76 11.45 -15.12
C ILE A 45 -4.67 10.72 -14.15
N LYS A 46 -5.15 9.53 -14.49
CA LYS A 46 -5.98 8.72 -13.57
C LYS A 46 -5.24 8.40 -12.27
N ILE A 47 -3.98 7.95 -12.36
CA ILE A 47 -3.18 7.66 -11.17
C ILE A 47 -2.96 8.91 -10.35
N LEU A 48 -2.63 10.03 -10.97
CA LEU A 48 -2.47 11.31 -10.29
C LEU A 48 -3.74 11.70 -9.53
N MET A 49 -4.90 11.54 -10.15
CA MET A 49 -6.20 11.81 -9.51
C MET A 49 -6.43 10.89 -8.31
N ILE A 50 -6.22 9.58 -8.47
CA ILE A 50 -6.38 8.61 -7.37
C ILE A 50 -5.44 8.99 -6.22
N TYR A 51 -4.16 9.24 -6.53
CA TYR A 51 -3.16 9.62 -5.54
C TYR A 51 -3.57 10.88 -4.77
N PHE A 52 -4.05 11.90 -5.46
CA PHE A 52 -4.54 13.13 -4.86
C PHE A 52 -5.76 12.87 -3.96
N PHE A 53 -6.78 12.16 -4.49
CA PHE A 53 -8.00 11.87 -3.72
C PHE A 53 -7.72 10.98 -2.51
N THR A 54 -6.84 9.99 -2.62
CA THR A 54 -6.45 9.16 -1.46
C THR A 54 -5.71 9.98 -0.41
N THR A 55 -4.83 10.89 -0.81
CA THR A 55 -4.13 11.80 0.13
C THR A 55 -5.13 12.67 0.88
N VAL A 56 -6.08 13.31 0.18
CA VAL A 56 -7.11 14.15 0.78
C VAL A 56 -7.98 13.31 1.72
N LEU A 57 -8.40 12.12 1.30
CA LEU A 57 -9.18 11.20 2.13
C LEU A 57 -8.45 10.86 3.43
N PHE A 58 -7.14 10.57 3.38
CA PHE A 58 -6.35 10.24 4.55
C PHE A 58 -6.25 11.43 5.52
N ILE A 59 -6.06 12.64 5.01
CA ILE A 59 -6.06 13.86 5.84
C ILE A 59 -7.39 13.97 6.61
N PHE A 60 -8.52 13.74 5.93
CA PHE A 60 -9.84 13.75 6.57
C PHE A 60 -9.96 12.65 7.64
N LEU A 61 -9.57 11.41 7.34
CA LEU A 61 -9.64 10.30 8.29
C LEU A 61 -8.82 10.56 9.54
N TYR A 62 -7.60 11.07 9.40
CA TYR A 62 -6.73 11.40 10.53
C TYR A 62 -7.27 12.58 11.34
N SER A 63 -7.75 13.62 10.69
CA SER A 63 -8.38 14.75 11.35
C SER A 63 -9.64 14.32 12.13
N PHE A 64 -10.45 13.44 11.53
CA PHE A 64 -11.65 12.90 12.17
C PHE A 64 -11.32 12.02 13.38
N SER A 65 -10.21 11.29 13.35
CA SER A 65 -9.75 10.46 14.47
C SER A 65 -9.17 11.28 15.64
N GLY A 66 -9.09 12.62 15.52
CA GLY A 66 -8.57 13.51 16.55
C GLY A 66 -7.04 13.68 16.50
N ILE A 67 -6.36 13.23 15.44
CA ILE A 67 -4.94 13.51 15.23
C ILE A 67 -4.79 14.98 14.85
N ARG A 68 -3.78 15.66 15.40
CA ARG A 68 -3.49 17.06 15.10
C ARG A 68 -3.29 17.25 13.60
N LEU A 69 -3.91 18.27 13.03
CA LEU A 69 -3.99 18.47 11.55
C LEU A 69 -2.61 18.46 10.88
N PHE A 70 -1.60 19.03 11.49
CA PHE A 70 -0.22 19.04 10.98
C PHE A 70 0.36 17.61 10.91
N ASP A 71 0.16 16.81 11.94
CA ASP A 71 0.65 15.43 11.98
C ASP A 71 -0.15 14.54 11.02
N GLY A 72 -1.47 14.71 10.98
CA GLY A 72 -2.35 14.00 10.04
C GLY A 72 -2.02 14.29 8.59
N PHE A 73 -1.70 15.55 8.25
CA PHE A 73 -1.25 15.94 6.91
C PHE A 73 0.06 15.24 6.53
N ASN A 74 1.07 15.27 7.41
CA ASN A 74 2.36 14.62 7.17
C ASN A 74 2.22 13.10 7.09
N LEU A 75 1.42 12.48 7.99
CA LEU A 75 1.11 11.05 7.93
C LEU A 75 0.43 10.67 6.62
N ALA A 76 -0.53 11.44 6.14
CA ALA A 76 -1.20 11.16 4.88
C ALA A 76 -0.20 11.14 3.70
N LEU A 77 0.66 12.15 3.60
CA LEU A 77 1.68 12.23 2.55
C LEU A 77 2.67 11.08 2.62
N THR A 78 3.15 10.77 3.82
CA THR A 78 4.16 9.71 4.00
C THR A 78 3.59 8.32 3.73
N ILE A 79 2.34 8.06 4.12
CA ILE A 79 1.69 6.76 3.93
C ILE A 79 1.37 6.50 2.47
N VAL A 80 0.76 7.45 1.75
CA VAL A 80 0.44 7.27 0.33
C VAL A 80 1.69 7.02 -0.51
N SER A 81 2.83 7.61 -0.11
CA SER A 81 4.13 7.42 -0.78
C SER A 81 4.95 6.25 -0.25
N SER A 82 4.49 5.55 0.80
CA SER A 82 5.27 4.55 1.55
C SER A 82 6.61 5.11 2.07
N GLY A 83 6.64 6.40 2.46
CA GLY A 83 7.87 7.12 2.78
C GLY A 83 8.39 6.90 4.21
N GLY A 84 7.52 6.58 5.16
CA GLY A 84 7.88 6.26 6.55
C GLY A 84 8.30 7.45 7.43
N PHE A 85 8.17 8.68 6.97
CA PHE A 85 8.54 9.87 7.74
C PHE A 85 7.43 10.25 8.72
N ILE A 86 7.79 10.53 9.96
CA ILE A 86 6.90 11.03 11.02
C ILE A 86 7.41 12.39 11.52
N THR A 87 6.50 13.19 12.06
CA THR A 87 6.77 14.55 12.55
C THR A 87 7.43 14.59 13.93
N THR A 88 7.39 13.47 14.64
CA THR A 88 7.87 13.31 16.02
C THR A 88 8.93 12.20 16.07
N ALA A 89 9.69 12.14 17.15
CA ALA A 89 10.68 11.07 17.35
C ALA A 89 10.02 9.67 17.47
N GLU A 90 8.80 9.62 18.04
CA GLU A 90 8.07 8.38 18.26
C GLU A 90 6.64 8.53 17.76
N LEU A 91 6.14 7.50 17.08
CA LEU A 91 4.76 7.47 16.59
C LEU A 91 3.73 7.44 17.73
N SER A 92 4.08 6.84 18.87
CA SER A 92 3.26 6.75 20.09
C SER A 92 2.82 8.12 20.62
N SER A 93 3.59 9.17 20.33
CA SER A 93 3.20 10.55 20.69
C SER A 93 2.10 11.14 19.79
N VAL A 94 1.89 10.57 18.62
CA VAL A 94 0.86 11.02 17.64
C VAL A 94 -0.35 10.10 17.66
N ILE A 95 -0.12 8.80 17.77
CA ILE A 95 -1.15 7.74 17.78
C ILE A 95 -1.32 7.24 19.22
N THR A 96 -2.42 7.59 19.83
CA THR A 96 -2.67 7.29 21.27
C THR A 96 -3.84 6.33 21.51
N ASN A 97 -4.73 6.18 20.52
CA ASN A 97 -5.98 5.43 20.66
C ASN A 97 -6.07 4.27 19.67
N ASN A 98 -6.75 3.18 20.05
CA ASN A 98 -6.98 2.02 19.20
C ASN A 98 -7.68 2.37 17.88
N LEU A 99 -8.58 3.37 17.87
CA LEU A 99 -9.22 3.85 16.65
C LEU A 99 -8.20 4.46 15.68
N GLN A 100 -7.23 5.20 16.18
CA GLN A 100 -6.15 5.77 15.39
C GLN A 100 -5.23 4.68 14.82
N ILE A 101 -4.91 3.65 15.62
CA ILE A 101 -4.15 2.46 15.16
C ILE A 101 -4.90 1.76 14.03
N PHE A 102 -6.21 1.56 14.18
CA PHE A 102 -7.05 0.92 13.17
C PHE A 102 -7.08 1.71 11.86
N ILE A 103 -7.30 3.03 11.94
CA ILE A 103 -7.31 3.90 10.77
C ILE A 103 -5.94 3.92 10.10
N LEU A 104 -4.85 3.99 10.87
CA LEU A 104 -3.48 3.94 10.35
C LEU A 104 -3.22 2.62 9.61
N SER A 105 -3.62 1.49 10.19
CA SER A 105 -3.46 0.17 9.58
C SER A 105 -4.23 0.05 8.26
N LEU A 106 -5.47 0.53 8.22
CA LEU A 106 -6.28 0.55 7.00
C LEU A 106 -5.69 1.45 5.91
N THR A 107 -5.19 2.63 6.28
CA THR A 107 -4.59 3.55 5.31
C THR A 107 -3.27 3.01 4.75
N LEU A 108 -2.49 2.26 5.55
CA LEU A 108 -1.28 1.58 5.10
C LEU A 108 -1.54 0.41 4.13
N LEU A 109 -2.73 -0.17 4.09
CA LEU A 109 -3.09 -1.18 3.09
C LEU A 109 -3.19 -0.59 1.68
N ILE A 110 -3.62 0.66 1.55
CA ILE A 110 -3.88 1.28 0.24
C ILE A 110 -2.61 1.35 -0.63
N PRO A 111 -1.44 1.79 -0.14
CA PRO A 111 -0.21 1.79 -0.93
C PRO A 111 0.34 0.39 -1.25
N ILE A 112 -0.13 -0.66 -0.60
CA ILE A 112 0.26 -2.05 -0.89
C ILE A 112 -0.47 -2.58 -2.13
N PHE A 113 -1.74 -2.23 -2.27
CA PHE A 113 -2.58 -2.70 -3.37
C PHE A 113 -2.38 -1.89 -4.65
N ASN A 114 -2.84 -2.46 -5.76
CA ASN A 114 -2.81 -1.80 -7.05
C ASN A 114 -3.71 -0.56 -7.05
N PHE A 115 -3.17 0.60 -7.42
CA PHE A 115 -3.94 1.85 -7.49
C PHE A 115 -5.14 1.77 -8.45
N TYR A 116 -5.08 0.96 -9.50
CA TYR A 116 -6.22 0.72 -10.40
C TYR A 116 -7.36 -0.06 -9.75
N LEU A 117 -7.09 -0.85 -8.71
CA LEU A 117 -8.14 -1.52 -7.93
C LEU A 117 -9.13 -0.47 -7.38
N PHE A 118 -8.61 0.59 -6.80
CA PHE A 118 -9.45 1.66 -6.25
C PHE A 118 -10.25 2.38 -7.34
N PHE A 119 -9.62 2.65 -8.49
CA PHE A 119 -10.34 3.24 -9.61
C PHE A 119 -11.48 2.34 -10.12
N ASN A 120 -11.22 1.04 -10.28
CA ASN A 120 -12.21 0.08 -10.74
C ASN A 120 -13.34 -0.12 -9.72
N LEU A 121 -13.02 -0.04 -8.43
CA LEU A 121 -14.02 -0.09 -7.36
C LEU A 121 -14.97 1.10 -7.45
N PHE A 122 -14.45 2.33 -7.56
CA PHE A 122 -15.25 3.54 -7.70
C PHE A 122 -16.06 3.58 -9.02
N SER A 123 -15.49 3.07 -10.10
CA SER A 123 -16.13 3.04 -11.42
C SER A 123 -17.13 1.91 -11.60
N ARG A 124 -17.40 1.10 -10.58
CA ARG A 124 -18.26 -0.11 -10.63
C ARG A 124 -17.84 -1.11 -11.73
N LYS A 125 -16.56 -1.10 -12.13
CA LYS A 125 -15.97 -2.01 -13.13
C LYS A 125 -15.09 -3.08 -12.47
N PHE A 126 -15.32 -3.33 -11.19
CA PHE A 126 -14.55 -4.32 -10.44
C PHE A 126 -14.84 -5.72 -11.00
N SER A 127 -13.77 -6.45 -11.31
CA SER A 127 -13.82 -7.86 -11.68
C SER A 127 -12.76 -8.62 -10.89
N PHE A 128 -13.17 -9.69 -10.22
CA PHE A 128 -12.26 -10.56 -9.46
C PHE A 128 -11.10 -11.10 -10.30
N GLN A 129 -11.37 -11.41 -11.59
CA GLN A 129 -10.37 -11.95 -12.50
C GLN A 129 -9.24 -10.97 -12.80
N ASN A 130 -9.51 -9.66 -12.75
CA ASN A 130 -8.52 -8.63 -13.05
C ASN A 130 -7.67 -8.23 -11.83
N HIS A 131 -8.08 -8.64 -10.62
CA HIS A 131 -7.45 -8.25 -9.36
C HIS A 131 -7.06 -9.47 -8.50
N GLN A 132 -6.75 -10.60 -9.12
CA GLN A 132 -6.37 -11.82 -8.40
C GLN A 132 -5.11 -11.61 -7.54
N GLU A 133 -4.12 -10.87 -8.07
CA GLU A 133 -2.91 -10.51 -7.33
C GLU A 133 -3.23 -9.80 -6.01
N ASP A 134 -4.08 -8.78 -6.06
CA ASP A 134 -4.47 -7.98 -4.89
C ASP A 134 -5.24 -8.80 -3.87
N ILE A 135 -6.11 -9.70 -4.34
CA ILE A 135 -6.91 -10.58 -3.47
C ILE A 135 -6.00 -11.57 -2.72
N HIS A 136 -5.08 -12.23 -3.45
CA HIS A 136 -4.14 -13.16 -2.83
C HIS A 136 -3.22 -12.44 -1.84
N LEU A 137 -2.75 -11.24 -2.18
CA LEU A 137 -1.95 -10.41 -1.29
C LEU A 137 -2.73 -10.06 -0.02
N GLY A 138 -4.01 -9.69 -0.13
CA GLY A 138 -4.86 -9.42 1.01
C GLY A 138 -5.06 -10.64 1.91
N ILE A 139 -5.29 -11.81 1.31
CA ILE A 139 -5.41 -13.08 2.05
C ILE A 139 -4.08 -13.39 2.76
N MET A 140 -2.95 -13.21 2.09
CA MET A 140 -1.62 -13.41 2.67
C MET A 140 -1.39 -12.51 3.88
N ILE A 141 -1.71 -11.22 3.78
CA ILE A 141 -1.58 -10.27 4.89
C ILE A 141 -2.41 -10.74 6.09
N LEU A 142 -3.66 -11.17 5.85
CA LEU A 142 -4.54 -11.64 6.90
C LEU A 142 -4.00 -12.92 7.57
N LEU A 143 -3.56 -13.89 6.78
CA LEU A 143 -2.99 -15.14 7.30
C LEU A 143 -1.71 -14.89 8.10
N LEU A 144 -0.83 -14.01 7.62
CA LEU A 144 0.38 -13.61 8.35
C LEU A 144 0.03 -12.91 9.66
N THR A 145 -0.94 -12.01 9.66
CA THR A 145 -1.38 -11.35 10.90
C THR A 145 -1.88 -12.36 11.92
N LEU A 146 -2.72 -13.31 11.50
CA LEU A 146 -3.21 -14.37 12.39
C LEU A 146 -2.06 -15.26 12.89
N PHE A 147 -1.13 -15.63 12.01
CA PHE A 147 0.04 -16.42 12.38
C PHE A 147 0.90 -15.71 13.45
N PHE A 148 1.24 -14.41 13.23
CA PHE A 148 2.02 -13.64 14.20
C PHE A 148 1.26 -13.47 15.52
N TYR A 149 -0.03 -13.19 15.47
CA TYR A 149 -0.84 -13.00 16.66
C TYR A 149 -0.94 -14.26 17.54
N PHE A 150 -1.16 -15.44 16.93
CA PHE A 150 -1.34 -16.67 17.70
C PHE A 150 -0.03 -17.35 18.12
N PHE A 151 1.04 -17.23 17.33
CA PHE A 151 2.22 -18.06 17.52
C PHE A 151 3.45 -17.28 18.02
N LEU A 152 3.56 -15.99 17.72
CA LEU A 152 4.81 -15.25 17.96
C LEU A 152 4.64 -14.08 18.94
N ILE A 153 3.48 -13.42 18.97
CA ILE A 153 3.27 -12.19 19.73
C ILE A 153 1.96 -12.29 20.52
N ALA A 154 1.90 -13.26 21.43
CA ALA A 154 0.67 -13.52 22.21
C ALA A 154 0.32 -12.43 23.25
N GLU A 155 1.27 -11.54 23.59
CA GLU A 155 1.10 -10.50 24.62
C GLU A 155 0.59 -9.17 24.07
N GLU A 156 0.70 -8.96 22.75
CA GLU A 156 0.31 -7.71 22.10
C GLU A 156 -1.13 -7.74 21.59
N GLY A 157 -1.73 -6.57 21.43
CA GLY A 157 -3.08 -6.45 20.87
C GLY A 157 -3.13 -6.83 19.38
N PHE A 158 -4.22 -7.45 18.92
CA PHE A 158 -4.40 -7.82 17.52
C PHE A 158 -4.17 -6.66 16.54
N LEU A 159 -4.63 -5.44 16.90
CA LEU A 159 -4.45 -4.25 16.05
C LEU A 159 -2.98 -3.85 15.91
N GLU A 160 -2.19 -4.03 16.95
CA GLU A 160 -0.76 -3.71 16.96
C GLU A 160 0.02 -4.68 16.09
N VAL A 161 -0.30 -5.98 16.20
CA VAL A 161 0.27 -7.02 15.33
C VAL A 161 -0.12 -6.78 13.88
N PHE A 162 -1.38 -6.45 13.62
CA PHE A 162 -1.86 -6.12 12.27
C PHE A 162 -1.11 -4.91 11.71
N LEU A 163 -0.96 -3.85 12.49
CA LEU A 163 -0.16 -2.68 12.09
C LEU A 163 1.29 -3.07 11.76
N ALA A 164 1.94 -3.89 12.59
CA ALA A 164 3.32 -4.32 12.39
C ALA A 164 3.51 -5.11 11.09
N VAL A 165 2.57 -6.01 10.76
CA VAL A 165 2.60 -6.78 9.50
C VAL A 165 2.37 -5.86 8.31
N VAL A 166 1.37 -5.00 8.36
CA VAL A 166 1.02 -4.11 7.25
C VAL A 166 2.12 -3.07 7.00
N THR A 167 2.72 -2.49 8.06
CA THR A 167 3.82 -1.53 7.90
C THR A 167 5.06 -2.17 7.31
N SER A 168 5.33 -3.44 7.61
CA SER A 168 6.45 -4.18 7.04
C SER A 168 6.26 -4.44 5.55
N ILE A 169 5.09 -4.92 5.13
CA ILE A 169 4.78 -5.19 3.72
C ILE A 169 4.64 -3.90 2.92
N SER A 170 4.10 -2.82 3.49
CA SER A 170 4.06 -1.51 2.85
C SER A 170 5.45 -0.88 2.71
N THR A 171 6.46 -1.43 3.39
CA THR A 171 7.83 -0.91 3.45
C THR A 171 7.92 0.52 3.98
N SER A 172 6.91 0.97 4.72
CA SER A 172 6.90 2.30 5.31
C SER A 172 7.79 2.43 6.54
N GLY A 173 8.02 1.31 7.26
CA GLY A 173 8.88 1.29 8.45
C GLY A 173 8.32 2.08 9.64
N ILE A 174 7.04 2.44 9.60
CA ILE A 174 6.36 3.14 10.69
C ILE A 174 6.03 2.14 11.77
N SER A 175 6.62 2.24 12.96
CA SER A 175 6.34 1.36 14.11
C SER A 175 5.86 2.16 15.31
N LEU A 176 4.93 1.57 16.09
CA LEU A 176 4.47 2.14 17.34
C LEU A 176 5.45 1.88 18.48
N TYR A 177 6.18 0.78 18.41
CA TYR A 177 7.09 0.33 19.47
C TYR A 177 8.50 0.14 18.93
N SER A 178 9.48 0.51 19.75
CA SER A 178 10.85 0.03 19.59
C SER A 178 10.84 -1.47 19.93
N SER A 179 10.79 -2.30 18.90
CA SER A 179 10.71 -3.75 19.09
C SER A 179 11.96 -4.27 19.79
N THR A 180 11.82 -4.72 21.02
CA THR A 180 12.77 -5.57 21.73
C THR A 180 12.76 -7.02 21.20
N PHE A 181 12.15 -7.26 20.03
CA PHE A 181 11.78 -8.58 19.57
C PHE A 181 12.91 -9.27 18.81
N ASP A 182 13.20 -10.49 19.20
CA ASP A 182 13.92 -11.50 18.38
C ASP A 182 13.20 -11.77 17.05
N ILE A 183 11.98 -11.27 16.91
CA ILE A 183 11.08 -11.37 15.73
C ILE A 183 11.42 -10.33 14.65
N SER A 184 12.30 -9.37 14.93
CA SER A 184 12.69 -8.32 13.97
C SER A 184 13.15 -8.88 12.62
N LEU A 185 13.78 -10.06 12.62
CA LEU A 185 14.23 -10.74 11.42
C LEU A 185 13.06 -11.14 10.52
N PHE A 186 11.95 -11.62 11.08
CA PHE A 186 10.76 -11.95 10.30
C PHE A 186 10.13 -10.71 9.67
N PHE A 187 10.07 -9.59 10.40
CA PHE A 187 9.58 -8.33 9.83
C PHE A 187 10.49 -7.81 8.72
N ILE A 188 11.81 -7.95 8.85
CA ILE A 188 12.76 -7.62 7.79
C ILE A 188 12.51 -8.51 6.56
N LEU A 189 12.28 -9.81 6.73
CA LEU A 189 11.93 -10.69 5.62
C LEU A 189 10.60 -10.28 4.94
N LEU A 190 9.61 -9.84 5.72
CA LEU A 190 8.35 -9.33 5.15
C LEU A 190 8.56 -8.06 4.30
N THR A 191 9.54 -7.22 4.62
CA THR A 191 9.84 -6.04 3.80
C THR A 191 10.36 -6.39 2.39
N ILE A 192 10.91 -7.61 2.21
CA ILE A 192 11.33 -8.09 0.90
C ILE A 192 10.12 -8.36 0.01
N ILE A 193 9.01 -8.80 0.59
CA ILE A 193 7.76 -9.05 -0.11
C ILE A 193 7.06 -7.70 -0.30
N GLY A 194 7.19 -7.12 -1.48
CA GLY A 194 6.52 -5.85 -1.81
C GLY A 194 5.04 -6.04 -2.13
N GLY A 195 4.33 -4.93 -2.30
CA GLY A 195 2.94 -4.92 -2.73
C GLY A 195 2.74 -5.32 -4.20
N SER A 196 1.54 -5.09 -4.69
CA SER A 196 1.16 -5.39 -6.07
C SER A 196 1.94 -4.54 -7.09
N LEU A 197 1.85 -4.90 -8.37
CA LEU A 197 2.69 -4.33 -9.42
C LEU A 197 2.64 -2.80 -9.50
N ILE A 198 1.45 -2.21 -9.47
CA ILE A 198 1.23 -0.76 -9.53
C ILE A 198 0.84 -0.25 -8.13
N SER A 199 1.78 -0.39 -7.21
CA SER A 199 1.69 0.07 -5.82
C SER A 199 2.90 0.94 -5.48
N THR A 200 2.79 1.80 -4.47
CA THR A 200 3.93 2.62 -4.00
C THR A 200 4.87 1.87 -3.07
N SER A 201 4.46 0.71 -2.52
CA SER A 201 5.35 -0.12 -1.70
C SER A 201 6.60 -0.55 -2.48
N SER A 202 7.75 -0.56 -1.84
CA SER A 202 8.99 -1.08 -2.41
C SER A 202 9.09 -2.62 -2.30
N GLY A 203 10.27 -3.19 -2.40
CA GLY A 203 10.47 -4.63 -2.35
C GLY A 203 10.24 -5.34 -3.69
N LEU A 204 10.30 -6.67 -3.65
CA LEU A 204 9.98 -7.51 -4.81
C LEU A 204 8.47 -7.55 -4.99
N LYS A 205 7.99 -7.05 -6.12
CA LYS A 205 6.55 -7.02 -6.40
C LYS A 205 5.94 -8.41 -6.32
N TYR A 206 4.79 -8.51 -5.64
CA TYR A 206 4.13 -9.77 -5.32
C TYR A 206 3.89 -10.67 -6.54
N ILE A 207 3.64 -10.07 -7.69
CA ILE A 207 3.45 -10.82 -8.96
C ILE A 207 4.62 -11.76 -9.28
N ARG A 208 5.86 -11.44 -8.85
CA ARG A 208 7.03 -12.29 -9.08
C ARG A 208 7.01 -13.60 -8.27
N PHE A 209 6.24 -13.62 -7.20
CA PHE A 209 6.02 -14.80 -6.36
C PHE A 209 4.77 -15.58 -6.80
N TYR A 210 3.87 -14.91 -7.54
CA TYR A 210 2.59 -15.46 -7.95
C TYR A 210 2.68 -16.24 -9.27
N ILE A 211 3.65 -15.91 -10.15
CA ILE A 211 3.90 -16.61 -11.42
C ILE A 211 4.80 -17.80 -11.17
#